data_28b712d80a179640494f0a737ea6e307
#
_entry.id   28b712d80a179640494f0a737ea6e307
#
_cell.length_a   1.000
_cell.length_b   1.000
_cell.length_c   1.000
_cell.angle_alpha   90.00
_cell.angle_beta   90.00
_cell.angle_gamma   90.00
#
_symmetry.space_group_name_H-M   'P 1'
#
loop_
_entity.id
_entity.type
_entity.pdbx_description
1 polymer ?
#
loop_
_entity_poly.entity_id
_entity_poly.type
_entity_poly.pdbx_seq_one_letter_code
_entity_poly.pdbx_strand_id
1 'polypeptide(L)'
;MSQQCIDPIVGKILAGWRYDISGLAPEMCGDYESHFAGCERCRSRQQIHRMIDVGLIALASLSAGVFLLAFGVIWHLGPRHAFWLEIAALAGFGLSALIWLGVAVATPAPVTVLDAAKEGARRVHDRLPEEIRQRLPEELRIRITGT
;
A
#
# COMPACT_ATOMS: atom_id res chain seq x y z
N MET A 1 28.75 7.97 6.03
CA MET A 1 28.85 8.27 7.48
C MET A 1 27.74 7.50 8.16
N SER A 2 28.07 6.47 8.96
CA SER A 2 27.06 5.69 9.71
C SER A 2 26.65 6.51 10.93
N GLN A 3 25.57 7.27 10.80
CA GLN A 3 24.98 7.94 11.94
C GLN A 3 24.55 6.86 12.95
N GLN A 4 25.13 6.91 14.14
CA GLN A 4 24.74 6.02 15.22
C GLN A 4 23.35 6.43 15.73
N CYS A 5 22.55 5.44 16.19
CA CYS A 5 21.28 5.74 16.84
C CYS A 5 21.51 6.53 18.13
N ILE A 6 20.70 7.52 18.42
CA ILE A 6 20.79 8.36 19.63
C ILE A 6 20.61 7.49 20.88
N ASP A 7 19.68 6.55 20.84
CA ASP A 7 19.49 5.54 21.88
C ASP A 7 19.56 4.14 21.25
N PRO A 8 20.66 3.39 21.47
CA PRO A 8 20.82 2.08 20.85
C PRO A 8 19.85 1.02 21.40
N ILE A 9 19.32 1.18 22.62
CA ILE A 9 18.36 0.24 23.20
C ILE A 9 17.02 0.40 22.49
N VAL A 10 16.51 1.62 22.40
CA VAL A 10 15.27 1.95 21.66
C VAL A 10 15.40 1.58 20.19
N GLY A 11 16.55 1.89 19.58
CA GLY A 11 16.81 1.51 18.19
C GLY A 11 16.79 0.01 17.94
N LYS A 12 17.23 -0.82 18.89
CA LYS A 12 17.20 -2.28 18.79
C LYS A 12 15.77 -2.82 18.95
N ILE A 13 14.97 -2.26 19.85
CA ILE A 13 13.55 -2.60 20.02
C ILE A 13 12.79 -2.28 18.74
N LEU A 14 12.94 -1.06 18.21
CA LEU A 14 12.30 -0.63 16.96
C LEU A 14 12.70 -1.50 15.77
N ALA A 15 13.96 -1.93 15.70
CA ALA A 15 14.41 -2.85 14.65
C ALA A 15 13.73 -4.21 14.74
N GLY A 16 13.49 -4.73 15.94
CA GLY A 16 12.72 -5.96 16.18
C GLY A 16 11.27 -5.85 15.69
N TRP A 17 10.67 -4.68 15.75
CA TRP A 17 9.33 -4.38 15.25
C TRP A 17 9.30 -3.86 13.81
N ARG A 18 10.37 -4.00 13.07
CA ARG A 18 10.51 -3.46 11.70
C ARG A 18 10.22 -1.95 11.63
N TYR A 19 10.48 -1.23 12.72
CA TYR A 19 10.18 0.21 12.88
C TYR A 19 8.69 0.57 12.76
N ASP A 20 7.80 -0.40 13.01
CA ASP A 20 6.36 -0.20 13.00
C ASP A 20 5.84 -0.11 14.44
N ILE A 21 5.22 1.03 14.76
CA ILE A 21 4.63 1.30 16.08
C ILE A 21 3.09 1.36 16.03
N SER A 22 2.48 1.07 14.89
CA SER A 22 1.03 1.18 14.69
C SER A 22 0.22 0.21 15.55
N GLY A 23 0.83 -0.88 16.00
CA GLY A 23 0.20 -1.87 16.89
C GLY A 23 0.35 -1.58 18.39
N LEU A 24 1.02 -0.48 18.78
CA LEU A 24 1.22 -0.14 20.18
C LEU A 24 0.02 0.62 20.76
N ALA A 25 -0.15 0.50 22.09
CA ALA A 25 -1.11 1.35 22.80
C ALA A 25 -0.74 2.83 22.67
N PRO A 26 -1.74 3.73 22.54
CA PRO A 26 -1.48 5.17 22.31
C PRO A 26 -0.57 5.80 23.36
N GLU A 27 -0.67 5.33 24.61
CA GLU A 27 0.15 5.85 25.72
C GLU A 27 1.65 5.54 25.55
N MET A 28 1.98 4.46 24.81
CA MET A 28 3.36 4.04 24.56
C MET A 28 3.94 4.64 23.27
N CYS A 29 3.08 5.13 22.37
CA CYS A 29 3.54 5.66 21.07
C CYS A 29 4.37 6.94 21.24
N GLY A 30 4.05 7.81 22.20
CA GLY A 30 4.67 9.13 22.34
C GLY A 30 6.19 9.09 22.51
N ASP A 31 6.72 8.13 23.27
CA ASP A 31 8.16 7.99 23.50
C ASP A 31 8.88 7.56 22.22
N TYR A 32 8.29 6.63 21.44
CA TYR A 32 8.86 6.17 20.18
C TYR A 32 8.71 7.21 19.06
N GLU A 33 7.62 7.96 19.03
CA GLU A 33 7.43 9.08 18.10
C GLU A 33 8.46 10.18 18.36
N SER A 34 8.74 10.51 19.61
CA SER A 34 9.77 11.47 19.99
C SER A 34 11.16 11.01 19.56
N HIS A 35 11.44 9.70 19.70
CA HIS A 35 12.68 9.11 19.20
C HIS A 35 12.80 9.22 17.68
N PHE A 36 11.73 8.91 16.91
CA PHE A 36 11.74 9.08 15.45
C PHE A 36 11.93 10.54 15.03
N ALA A 37 11.36 11.49 15.78
CA ALA A 37 11.57 12.92 15.52
C ALA A 37 13.03 13.34 15.70
N GLY A 38 13.71 12.79 16.72
CA GLY A 38 15.10 13.13 17.05
C GLY A 38 16.15 12.28 16.32
N CYS A 39 15.83 11.04 15.93
CA CYS A 39 16.79 10.09 15.37
C CYS A 39 16.59 9.90 13.86
N GLU A 40 17.44 10.55 13.05
CA GLU A 40 17.38 10.46 11.58
C GLU A 40 17.57 9.02 11.07
N ARG A 41 18.44 8.23 11.73
CA ARG A 41 18.68 6.83 11.35
C ARG A 41 17.42 5.98 11.48
N CYS A 42 16.72 6.06 12.62
CA CYS A 42 15.52 5.27 12.85
C CYS A 42 14.38 5.73 11.93
N ARG A 43 14.23 7.04 11.72
CA ARG A 43 13.27 7.63 10.77
C ARG A 43 13.54 7.17 9.34
N SER A 44 14.79 7.20 8.88
CA SER A 44 15.15 6.73 7.53
C SER A 44 14.85 5.24 7.35
N ARG A 45 15.18 4.42 8.36
CA ARG A 45 14.86 2.98 8.33
C ARG A 45 13.36 2.72 8.27
N GLN A 46 12.56 3.43 9.06
CA GLN A 46 11.10 3.35 9.01
C GLN A 46 10.57 3.69 7.62
N GLN A 47 11.06 4.77 7.02
CA GLN A 47 10.65 5.17 5.66
C GLN A 47 11.00 4.11 4.62
N ILE A 48 12.19 3.50 4.70
CA ILE A 48 12.60 2.43 3.78
C ILE A 48 11.69 1.22 3.90
N HIS A 49 11.42 0.74 5.12
CA HIS A 49 10.51 -0.40 5.33
C HIS A 49 9.10 -0.09 4.79
N ARG A 50 8.58 1.08 5.10
CA ARG A 50 7.26 1.51 4.60
C ARG A 50 7.23 1.61 3.08
N MET A 51 8.29 2.13 2.43
CA MET A 51 8.37 2.18 0.97
C MET A 51 8.43 0.80 0.33
N ILE A 52 9.15 -0.15 0.95
CA ILE A 52 9.22 -1.54 0.47
C ILE A 52 7.84 -2.18 0.55
N ASP A 53 7.16 -2.08 1.69
CA ASP A 53 5.85 -2.69 1.90
C ASP A 53 4.79 -2.13 0.95
N VAL A 54 4.73 -0.80 0.79
CA VAL A 54 3.84 -0.14 -0.18
C VAL A 54 4.20 -0.51 -1.61
N GLY A 55 5.50 -0.55 -1.93
CA GLY A 55 5.99 -0.95 -3.26
C GLY A 55 5.60 -2.37 -3.63
N LEU A 56 5.69 -3.31 -2.69
CA LEU A 56 5.29 -4.71 -2.89
C LEU A 56 3.78 -4.83 -3.16
N ILE A 57 2.94 -4.12 -2.39
CA ILE A 57 1.49 -4.11 -2.62
C ILE A 57 1.16 -3.49 -3.97
N ALA A 58 1.76 -2.36 -4.32
CA ALA A 58 1.53 -1.71 -5.60
C ALA A 58 1.95 -2.61 -6.78
N LEU A 59 3.12 -3.25 -6.69
CA LEU A 59 3.60 -4.17 -7.72
C LEU A 59 2.69 -5.39 -7.85
N ALA A 60 2.31 -6.02 -6.74
CA ALA A 60 1.42 -7.17 -6.74
C ALA A 60 0.03 -6.82 -7.30
N SER A 61 -0.51 -5.65 -6.97
CA SER A 61 -1.79 -5.15 -7.50
C SER A 61 -1.72 -4.90 -9.01
N LEU A 62 -0.64 -4.26 -9.48
CA LEU A 62 -0.43 -4.02 -10.91
C LEU A 62 -0.29 -5.34 -11.67
N SER A 63 0.51 -6.29 -11.16
CA SER A 63 0.69 -7.60 -11.75
C SER A 63 -0.63 -8.37 -11.83
N ALA A 64 -1.42 -8.38 -10.76
CA ALA A 64 -2.74 -9.02 -10.75
C ALA A 64 -3.66 -8.40 -11.82
N GLY A 65 -3.68 -7.07 -11.94
CA GLY A 65 -4.44 -6.36 -12.98
C GLY A 65 -4.01 -6.74 -14.39
N VAL A 66 -2.71 -6.80 -14.65
CA VAL A 66 -2.16 -7.20 -15.97
C VAL A 66 -2.55 -8.64 -16.32
N PHE A 67 -2.43 -9.58 -15.38
CA PHE A 67 -2.81 -10.98 -15.62
C PHE A 67 -4.31 -11.15 -15.84
N LEU A 68 -5.16 -10.40 -15.12
CA LEU A 68 -6.61 -10.40 -15.36
C LEU A 68 -6.96 -9.84 -16.73
N LEU A 69 -6.33 -8.75 -17.15
CA LEU A 69 -6.52 -8.19 -18.50
C LEU A 69 -6.05 -9.16 -19.57
N ALA A 70 -4.88 -9.78 -19.39
CA ALA A 70 -4.36 -10.79 -20.31
C ALA A 70 -5.33 -11.97 -20.42
N PHE A 71 -5.84 -12.48 -19.30
CA PHE A 71 -6.85 -13.54 -19.29
C PHE A 71 -8.11 -13.12 -20.05
N GLY A 72 -8.65 -11.92 -19.80
CA GLY A 72 -9.82 -11.40 -20.50
C GLY A 72 -9.61 -11.28 -22.01
N VAL A 73 -8.46 -10.78 -22.43
CA VAL A 73 -8.10 -10.67 -23.87
C VAL A 73 -8.00 -12.04 -24.51
N ILE A 74 -7.32 -13.00 -23.86
CA ILE A 74 -7.17 -14.37 -24.37
C ILE A 74 -8.54 -15.04 -24.48
N TRP A 75 -9.39 -14.88 -23.47
CA TRP A 75 -10.73 -15.45 -23.43
C TRP A 75 -11.63 -14.92 -24.57
N HIS A 76 -11.57 -13.62 -24.86
CA HIS A 76 -12.45 -13.00 -25.87
C HIS A 76 -11.91 -13.06 -27.30
N LEU A 77 -10.59 -12.96 -27.47
CA LEU A 77 -9.95 -12.80 -28.79
C LEU A 77 -8.99 -13.94 -29.13
N GLY A 78 -8.71 -14.83 -28.18
CA GLY A 78 -7.72 -15.89 -28.34
C GLY A 78 -8.21 -17.02 -29.25
N PRO A 79 -7.29 -17.70 -29.94
CA PRO A 79 -7.61 -18.90 -30.69
C PRO A 79 -8.05 -20.04 -29.77
N ARG A 80 -8.92 -20.93 -30.26
CA ARG A 80 -9.44 -22.08 -29.48
C ARG A 80 -8.38 -22.98 -28.82
N HIS A 81 -7.11 -22.79 -29.11
CA HIS A 81 -5.98 -23.56 -28.56
C HIS A 81 -5.13 -22.76 -27.56
N ALA A 82 -5.63 -21.62 -27.05
CA ALA A 82 -4.91 -20.77 -26.12
C ALA A 82 -4.92 -21.25 -24.65
N PHE A 83 -5.38 -22.49 -24.39
CA PHE A 83 -5.55 -23.07 -23.06
C PHE A 83 -4.33 -22.89 -22.14
N TRP A 84 -3.12 -23.11 -22.66
CA TRP A 84 -1.89 -22.92 -21.87
C TRP A 84 -1.63 -21.46 -21.49
N LEU A 85 -2.03 -20.51 -22.33
CA LEU A 85 -1.92 -19.07 -22.03
C LEU A 85 -2.93 -18.65 -20.95
N GLU A 86 -4.13 -19.23 -20.99
CA GLU A 86 -5.16 -19.01 -19.97
C GLU A 86 -4.68 -19.52 -18.59
N ILE A 87 -4.14 -20.74 -18.56
CA ILE A 87 -3.55 -21.31 -17.33
C ILE A 87 -2.39 -20.42 -16.83
N ALA A 88 -1.49 -19.99 -17.70
CA ALA A 88 -0.38 -19.14 -17.33
C ALA A 88 -0.86 -17.79 -16.75
N ALA A 89 -1.89 -17.17 -17.35
CA ALA A 89 -2.48 -15.93 -16.85
C ALA A 89 -3.14 -16.13 -15.47
N LEU A 90 -3.90 -17.21 -15.29
CA LEU A 90 -4.51 -17.54 -14.00
C LEU A 90 -3.46 -17.88 -12.92
N ALA A 91 -2.41 -18.61 -13.27
CA ALA A 91 -1.31 -18.90 -12.34
C ALA A 91 -0.57 -17.62 -11.93
N GLY A 92 -0.29 -16.71 -12.87
CA GLY A 92 0.31 -15.41 -12.60
C GLY A 92 -0.56 -14.53 -11.70
N PHE A 93 -1.87 -14.51 -11.95
CA PHE A 93 -2.83 -13.84 -11.09
C PHE A 93 -2.84 -14.42 -9.68
N GLY A 94 -2.92 -15.76 -9.56
CA GLY A 94 -2.91 -16.45 -8.26
C GLY A 94 -1.64 -16.18 -7.46
N LEU A 95 -0.47 -16.20 -8.10
CA LEU A 95 0.79 -15.86 -7.46
C LEU A 95 0.81 -14.41 -6.97
N SER A 96 0.35 -13.47 -7.80
CA SER A 96 0.27 -12.05 -7.43
C SER A 96 -0.68 -11.84 -6.25
N ALA A 97 -1.82 -12.53 -6.23
CA ALA A 97 -2.79 -12.48 -5.12
C ALA A 97 -2.21 -13.06 -3.82
N LEU A 98 -1.44 -14.15 -3.89
CA LEU A 98 -0.77 -14.74 -2.73
C LEU A 98 0.29 -13.80 -2.16
N ILE A 99 1.10 -13.16 -3.00
CA ILE A 99 2.08 -12.16 -2.58
C ILE A 99 1.36 -10.99 -1.90
N TRP A 100 0.30 -10.48 -2.54
CA TRP A 100 -0.50 -9.39 -1.99
C TRP A 100 -1.07 -9.73 -0.61
N LEU A 101 -1.67 -10.92 -0.47
CA LEU A 101 -2.22 -11.40 0.79
C LEU A 101 -1.14 -11.57 1.86
N GLY A 102 0.01 -12.13 1.50
CA GLY A 102 1.14 -12.29 2.41
C GLY A 102 1.64 -10.95 2.95
N VAL A 103 1.79 -9.94 2.10
CA VAL A 103 2.18 -8.59 2.53
C VAL A 103 1.07 -7.94 3.34
N ALA A 104 -0.20 -8.09 2.94
CA ALA A 104 -1.35 -7.50 3.63
C ALA A 104 -1.51 -8.03 5.07
N VAL A 105 -1.19 -9.30 5.30
CA VAL A 105 -1.26 -9.90 6.65
C VAL A 105 -0.03 -9.54 7.49
N ALA A 106 1.14 -9.44 6.85
CA ALA A 106 2.41 -9.21 7.56
C ALA A 106 2.69 -7.73 7.87
N THR A 107 1.94 -6.79 7.27
CA THR A 107 2.25 -5.36 7.36
C THR A 107 0.98 -4.50 7.43
N PRO A 108 1.03 -3.27 8.01
CA PRO A 108 -0.07 -2.31 7.97
C PRO A 108 -0.20 -1.61 6.60
N ALA A 109 0.60 -2.00 5.61
CA ALA A 109 0.65 -1.35 4.30
C ALA A 109 -0.71 -1.21 3.60
N PRO A 110 -1.67 -2.18 3.67
CA PRO A 110 -2.99 -2.00 3.07
C PRO A 110 -3.74 -0.79 3.60
N VAL A 111 -3.67 -0.53 4.90
CA VAL A 111 -4.32 0.62 5.54
C VAL A 111 -3.68 1.91 5.06
N THR A 112 -2.35 1.98 5.02
CA THR A 112 -1.63 3.17 4.56
C THR A 112 -1.87 3.47 3.08
N VAL A 113 -1.99 2.44 2.24
CA VAL A 113 -2.34 2.60 0.82
C VAL A 113 -3.76 3.11 0.65
N LEU A 114 -4.72 2.58 1.42
CA LEU A 114 -6.11 3.05 1.40
C LEU A 114 -6.22 4.51 1.84
N ASP A 115 -5.51 4.90 2.88
CA ASP A 115 -5.52 6.28 3.37
C ASP A 115 -4.86 7.24 2.37
N ALA A 116 -3.74 6.82 1.75
CA ALA A 116 -3.11 7.58 0.68
C ALA A 116 -4.01 7.69 -0.56
N ALA A 117 -4.75 6.62 -0.92
CA ALA A 117 -5.70 6.63 -2.02
C ALA A 117 -6.89 7.56 -1.73
N LYS A 118 -7.43 7.56 -0.51
CA LYS A 118 -8.51 8.49 -0.08
C LYS A 118 -8.04 9.93 -0.15
N GLU A 119 -6.84 10.20 0.36
CA GLU A 119 -6.26 11.56 0.31
C GLU A 119 -6.00 12.00 -1.13
N GLY A 120 -5.49 11.10 -1.99
CA GLY A 120 -5.33 11.34 -3.42
C GLY A 120 -6.67 11.64 -4.10
N ALA A 121 -7.71 10.86 -3.80
CA ALA A 121 -9.05 11.07 -4.32
C ALA A 121 -9.65 12.43 -3.88
N ARG A 122 -9.44 12.83 -2.62
CA ARG A 122 -9.85 14.16 -2.12
C ARG A 122 -9.16 15.27 -2.89
N ARG A 123 -7.84 15.20 -3.09
CA ARG A 123 -7.08 16.21 -3.84
C ARG A 123 -7.52 16.32 -5.30
N VAL A 124 -7.84 15.19 -5.93
CA VAL A 124 -8.40 15.18 -7.30
C VAL A 124 -9.78 15.79 -7.31
N HIS A 125 -10.65 15.42 -6.36
CA HIS A 125 -11.99 16.00 -6.21
C HIS A 125 -11.95 17.52 -6.04
N ASP A 126 -11.03 18.04 -5.21
CA ASP A 126 -10.89 19.47 -4.97
C ASP A 126 -10.38 20.26 -6.19
N ARG A 127 -9.68 19.57 -7.10
CA ARG A 127 -9.18 20.16 -8.36
C ARG A 127 -10.19 20.06 -9.52
N LEU A 128 -11.26 19.29 -9.36
CA LEU A 128 -12.29 19.18 -10.39
C LEU A 128 -13.09 20.48 -10.52
N PRO A 129 -13.37 20.94 -11.76
CA PRO A 129 -14.29 22.03 -11.99
C PRO A 129 -15.67 21.76 -11.36
N GLU A 130 -16.30 22.83 -10.87
CA GLU A 130 -17.57 22.75 -10.13
C GLU A 130 -18.67 22.01 -10.92
N GLU A 131 -18.70 22.21 -12.23
CA GLU A 131 -19.64 21.54 -13.14
C GLU A 131 -19.52 20.01 -13.14
N ILE A 132 -18.29 19.49 -13.07
CA ILE A 132 -18.05 18.05 -13.02
C ILE A 132 -18.33 17.53 -11.61
N ARG A 133 -17.98 18.30 -10.57
CA ARG A 133 -18.24 17.95 -9.18
C ARG A 133 -19.75 17.77 -8.89
N GLN A 134 -20.59 18.61 -9.47
CA GLN A 134 -22.06 18.51 -9.32
C GLN A 134 -22.67 17.32 -10.05
N ARG A 135 -22.00 16.79 -11.08
CA ARG A 135 -22.46 15.61 -11.82
C ARG A 135 -22.03 14.28 -11.19
N LEU A 136 -21.18 14.31 -10.17
CA LEU A 136 -20.80 13.10 -9.46
C LEU A 136 -21.98 12.54 -8.66
N PRO A 137 -22.23 11.21 -8.72
CA PRO A 137 -23.24 10.56 -7.90
C PRO A 137 -23.01 10.86 -6.41
N GLU A 138 -24.07 11.11 -5.68
CA GLU A 138 -24.03 11.51 -4.27
C GLU A 138 -23.29 10.49 -3.40
N GLU A 139 -23.44 9.20 -3.70
CA GLU A 139 -22.73 8.10 -3.04
C GLU A 139 -21.21 8.21 -3.15
N LEU A 140 -20.70 8.60 -4.33
CA LEU A 140 -19.24 8.82 -4.52
C LEU A 140 -18.78 10.07 -3.79
N ARG A 141 -19.59 11.12 -3.77
CA ARG A 141 -19.26 12.36 -3.07
C ARG A 141 -19.13 12.12 -1.56
N ILE A 142 -20.07 11.41 -0.95
CA ILE A 142 -20.06 11.06 0.47
C ILE A 142 -18.84 10.20 0.82
N ARG A 143 -18.49 9.21 -0.02
CA ARG A 143 -17.31 8.35 0.21
C ARG A 143 -15.99 9.12 0.16
N ILE A 144 -15.88 10.14 -0.69
CA ILE A 144 -14.65 10.93 -0.87
C ILE A 144 -14.52 11.97 0.25
N THR A 145 -15.62 12.64 0.62
CA THR A 145 -15.62 13.73 1.63
C THR A 145 -15.72 13.24 3.06
N GLY A 146 -16.24 12.02 3.29
CA GLY A 146 -16.33 11.42 4.62
C GLY A 146 -17.37 12.06 5.55
N THR A 147 -18.34 12.78 4.99
CA THR A 147 -19.51 13.33 5.70
C THR A 147 -20.79 12.70 5.22
#